data_4528b76300f9c81a0ddd0dabf40c37bc
#
_entry.id   4528b76300f9c81a0ddd0dabf40c37bc
#
_cell.length_a   1.000
_cell.length_b   1.000
_cell.length_c   1.000
_cell.angle_alpha   90.00
_cell.angle_beta   90.00
_cell.angle_gamma   90.00
#
_symmetry.space_group_name_H-M   'P 1'
#
loop_
_entity.id
_entity.type
_entity.pdbx_description
1 polymer ?
#
loop_
_entity_poly.entity_id
_entity_poly.type
_entity_poly.pdbx_seq_one_letter_code
_entity_poly.pdbx_strand_id
1 'polypeptide(L)'
;MTTAEQPTAVAAASSVVGLRRSAGATDWRRQLGLVAGVTAALLGSQTLAASTPLRSDVRLLLPSEGLLAGLGDGLRRGYSVAMEESRSCGVQPPSLQVGWLPPGADPQAPVGAAPRSHLLVAPPAAPLTAYGLLAEQQRLSVLLPLQRGVSLDGLPQLRGSDRLWPLMPGRSLEADRLAQALLADGIKRVMVVRDRSAESKALTDRFVASFANGKGEVIGPTAAPISLQGDDRAAMAQLVSDVDWYRPPALVVITQPGSDLAKAVRAANWPSTLLLAWSAPVEQPLAIEQIGVNPLSRGPGWNSFAQRFEQRWGYKPGVVESAGYDTGLMSTLASVQAGGRSGWDLQWFSANAKPQPLCTALKLRAEGAKVRPQAASSQFDLSPAVPPSAQLQLSSG
;
A
#
# COMPACT_ATOMS: atom_id res chain seq x y z
N MET A 1 -18.80 -41.32 -39.63
CA MET A 1 -19.42 -41.92 -38.45
C MET A 1 -19.01 -41.06 -37.28
N THR A 2 -19.68 -39.96 -37.12
CA THR A 2 -20.85 -39.62 -36.24
C THR A 2 -20.72 -40.14 -34.82
N THR A 3 -20.48 -39.25 -33.91
CA THR A 3 -21.42 -38.95 -32.82
C THR A 3 -21.00 -37.70 -32.08
N ALA A 4 -21.88 -36.71 -32.07
CA ALA A 4 -21.85 -35.50 -31.26
C ALA A 4 -22.52 -35.81 -29.91
N GLU A 5 -21.93 -35.39 -28.80
CA GLU A 5 -22.61 -35.31 -27.50
C GLU A 5 -22.87 -33.85 -27.13
N GLN A 6 -24.14 -33.57 -26.91
CA GLN A 6 -24.65 -32.30 -26.39
C GLN A 6 -24.53 -32.23 -24.86
N PRO A 7 -24.35 -31.06 -24.27
CA PRO A 7 -24.47 -30.91 -22.81
C PRO A 7 -25.92 -30.67 -22.41
N THR A 8 -26.33 -31.38 -21.38
CA THR A 8 -27.60 -31.28 -20.66
C THR A 8 -27.71 -30.00 -19.84
N ALA A 9 -28.79 -29.26 -20.08
CA ALA A 9 -29.21 -28.12 -19.29
C ALA A 9 -29.86 -28.59 -17.98
N VAL A 10 -29.41 -28.07 -16.84
CA VAL A 10 -30.05 -28.24 -15.53
C VAL A 10 -31.00 -27.06 -15.31
N ALA A 11 -32.30 -27.35 -15.24
CA ALA A 11 -33.33 -26.39 -14.91
C ALA A 11 -33.38 -26.11 -13.42
N ALA A 12 -33.34 -24.83 -13.04
CA ALA A 12 -33.57 -24.35 -11.67
C ALA A 12 -35.10 -24.21 -11.46
N ALA A 13 -35.62 -24.91 -10.47
CA ALA A 13 -37.02 -24.82 -10.04
C ALA A 13 -37.18 -23.63 -9.07
N SER A 14 -38.02 -22.67 -9.46
CA SER A 14 -38.47 -21.57 -8.59
C SER A 14 -39.69 -22.05 -7.80
N SER A 15 -39.61 -22.12 -6.49
CA SER A 15 -40.73 -22.33 -5.59
C SER A 15 -41.35 -20.99 -5.19
N VAL A 16 -42.57 -20.77 -5.68
CA VAL A 16 -43.44 -19.65 -5.29
C VAL A 16 -44.19 -20.07 -4.03
N VAL A 17 -43.98 -19.40 -2.92
CA VAL A 17 -44.79 -19.54 -1.69
C VAL A 17 -45.94 -18.54 -1.77
N GLY A 18 -47.14 -19.07 -1.95
CA GLY A 18 -48.37 -18.30 -1.93
C GLY A 18 -48.82 -17.92 -0.52
N LEU A 19 -48.96 -16.63 -0.26
CA LEU A 19 -49.59 -16.08 0.94
C LEU A 19 -51.09 -15.96 0.71
N ARG A 20 -51.88 -16.76 1.45
CA ARG A 20 -53.36 -16.69 1.51
C ARG A 20 -53.77 -15.42 2.27
N ARG A 21 -54.59 -14.59 1.63
CA ARG A 21 -55.38 -13.53 2.25
C ARG A 21 -56.62 -14.17 2.92
N SER A 22 -56.77 -13.93 4.24
CA SER A 22 -58.04 -14.11 4.92
C SER A 22 -58.70 -12.74 5.12
N ALA A 23 -59.86 -12.60 4.48
CA ALA A 23 -60.74 -11.47 4.69
C ALA A 23 -61.55 -11.70 5.99
N GLY A 24 -61.50 -10.74 6.89
CA GLY A 24 -62.38 -10.65 8.07
C GLY A 24 -62.91 -9.23 8.15
N ALA A 25 -64.12 -9.03 7.61
CA ALA A 25 -64.87 -7.82 7.80
C ALA A 25 -65.57 -7.88 9.13
N THR A 26 -65.39 -6.92 10.01
CA THR A 26 -66.32 -6.62 11.09
C THR A 26 -66.48 -5.10 11.22
N ASP A 27 -67.70 -4.76 11.01
CA ASP A 27 -68.39 -3.47 11.06
C ASP A 27 -68.41 -2.90 12.48
N TRP A 28 -67.92 -1.68 12.70
CA TRP A 28 -68.15 -0.89 13.91
C TRP A 28 -68.40 0.58 13.53
N ARG A 29 -69.59 0.83 12.99
CA ARG A 29 -70.23 2.13 13.07
C ARG A 29 -71.03 2.21 14.38
N ARG A 30 -70.71 3.18 15.18
CA ARG A 30 -71.51 3.92 16.16
C ARG A 30 -70.82 4.05 17.51
N GLN A 31 -70.18 5.20 17.72
CA GLN A 31 -70.49 6.02 18.89
C GLN A 31 -69.94 7.42 18.71
N LEU A 32 -70.83 8.36 18.47
CA LEU A 32 -70.62 9.78 18.60
C LEU A 32 -70.51 10.11 20.07
N GLY A 33 -69.43 10.75 20.48
CA GLY A 33 -69.25 11.36 21.80
C GLY A 33 -68.42 12.61 21.63
N LEU A 34 -69.06 13.75 21.60
CA LEU A 34 -68.52 15.09 21.67
C LEU A 34 -67.77 15.24 22.98
N VAL A 35 -66.44 15.46 22.98
CA VAL A 35 -65.72 16.21 24.00
C VAL A 35 -64.73 17.13 23.28
N ALA A 36 -65.07 18.40 23.25
CA ALA A 36 -64.19 19.49 22.88
C ALA A 36 -63.15 19.67 23.99
N GLY A 37 -61.96 19.15 23.76
CA GLY A 37 -60.78 19.37 24.61
C GLY A 37 -59.72 20.05 23.81
N VAL A 38 -59.49 21.32 24.08
CA VAL A 38 -58.36 22.11 23.61
C VAL A 38 -57.06 21.45 24.09
N THR A 39 -56.41 20.67 23.27
CA THR A 39 -55.01 20.27 23.44
C THR A 39 -54.21 20.94 22.36
N ALA A 40 -53.59 22.07 22.70
CA ALA A 40 -52.54 22.68 21.92
C ALA A 40 -51.42 21.62 21.71
N ALA A 41 -51.42 21.02 20.56
CA ALA A 41 -50.36 20.13 20.13
C ALA A 41 -49.06 20.96 20.02
N LEU A 42 -48.23 20.85 21.02
CA LEU A 42 -46.79 21.09 20.92
C LEU A 42 -46.22 20.08 19.91
N LEU A 43 -46.43 20.34 18.63
CA LEU A 43 -45.61 19.80 17.57
C LEU A 43 -44.25 20.47 17.74
N GLY A 44 -43.49 20.00 18.71
CA GLY A 44 -42.08 20.24 18.78
C GLY A 44 -41.49 19.72 17.44
N SER A 45 -41.24 20.66 16.55
CA SER A 45 -40.34 20.42 15.41
C SER A 45 -39.01 19.96 16.00
N GLN A 46 -38.87 18.64 16.16
CA GLN A 46 -37.55 18.06 16.30
C GLN A 46 -36.87 18.35 14.94
N THR A 47 -36.30 19.54 14.84
CA THR A 47 -35.20 19.76 13.93
C THR A 47 -34.22 18.67 14.29
N LEU A 48 -34.19 17.59 13.49
CA LEU A 48 -33.05 16.69 13.39
C LEU A 48 -31.87 17.62 13.21
N ALA A 49 -31.22 17.98 14.33
CA ALA A 49 -29.95 18.65 14.27
C ALA A 49 -29.09 17.77 13.37
N ALA A 50 -28.91 18.21 12.13
CA ALA A 50 -28.00 17.57 11.22
C ALA A 50 -26.71 17.47 12.02
N SER A 51 -26.37 16.24 12.47
CA SER A 51 -25.20 15.99 13.27
C SER A 51 -24.03 16.49 12.43
N THR A 52 -23.47 17.63 12.85
CA THR A 52 -22.28 18.19 12.23
C THR A 52 -21.30 17.03 12.17
N PRO A 53 -20.86 16.59 10.97
CA PRO A 53 -20.02 15.42 10.88
C PRO A 53 -18.79 15.67 11.75
N LEU A 54 -18.58 14.81 12.73
CA LEU A 54 -17.48 14.89 13.68
C LEU A 54 -16.19 15.09 12.90
N ARG A 55 -15.51 16.19 13.17
CA ARG A 55 -14.20 16.48 12.59
C ARG A 55 -13.24 15.40 13.06
N SER A 56 -12.65 14.65 12.14
CA SER A 56 -11.58 13.69 12.46
C SER A 56 -10.22 14.36 12.25
N ASP A 57 -9.26 14.04 13.11
CA ASP A 57 -7.90 14.55 12.95
C ASP A 57 -7.22 13.90 11.76
N VAL A 58 -7.43 12.59 11.58
CA VAL A 58 -6.82 11.77 10.53
C VAL A 58 -7.91 11.08 9.71
N ARG A 59 -7.77 11.14 8.40
CA ARG A 59 -8.56 10.34 7.46
C ARG A 59 -7.69 9.30 6.80
N LEU A 60 -8.03 8.03 7.01
CA LEU A 60 -7.39 6.89 6.38
C LEU A 60 -8.24 6.44 5.20
N LEU A 61 -7.75 6.59 3.98
CA LEU A 61 -8.39 6.10 2.77
C LEU A 61 -7.90 4.69 2.45
N LEU A 62 -8.83 3.76 2.33
CA LEU A 62 -8.56 2.35 2.06
C LEU A 62 -9.19 1.95 0.72
N PRO A 63 -8.57 1.03 -0.01
CA PRO A 63 -9.15 0.49 -1.23
C PRO A 63 -10.41 -0.31 -0.91
N SER A 64 -11.49 -0.07 -1.66
CA SER A 64 -12.79 -0.70 -1.42
C SER A 64 -12.93 -2.08 -2.08
N GLU A 65 -12.06 -2.44 -3.02
CA GLU A 65 -12.21 -3.64 -3.85
C GLU A 65 -10.88 -4.20 -4.35
N GLY A 66 -10.94 -5.40 -4.91
CA GLY A 66 -9.83 -6.09 -5.54
C GLY A 66 -8.76 -6.57 -4.54
N LEU A 67 -7.61 -6.96 -5.06
CA LEU A 67 -6.46 -7.42 -4.26
C LEU A 67 -5.96 -6.35 -3.28
N LEU A 68 -6.14 -5.08 -3.61
CA LEU A 68 -5.68 -3.97 -2.78
C LEU A 68 -6.50 -3.82 -1.49
N ALA A 69 -7.76 -4.31 -1.45
CA ALA A 69 -8.58 -4.26 -0.24
C ALA A 69 -7.94 -5.02 0.95
N GLY A 70 -7.31 -6.17 0.68
CA GLY A 70 -6.56 -6.92 1.69
C GLY A 70 -5.37 -6.14 2.27
N LEU A 71 -4.69 -5.33 1.43
CA LEU A 71 -3.62 -4.44 1.89
C LEU A 71 -4.16 -3.36 2.83
N GLY A 72 -5.38 -2.86 2.57
CA GLY A 72 -6.05 -1.90 3.44
C GLY A 72 -6.27 -2.43 4.86
N ASP A 73 -6.69 -3.68 5.01
CA ASP A 73 -6.87 -4.29 6.34
C ASP A 73 -5.55 -4.45 7.09
N GLY A 74 -4.50 -4.93 6.42
CA GLY A 74 -3.15 -5.00 7.00
C GLY A 74 -2.64 -3.63 7.47
N LEU A 75 -2.79 -2.60 6.64
CA LEU A 75 -2.43 -1.23 6.99
C LEU A 75 -3.18 -0.76 8.25
N ARG A 76 -4.49 -0.99 8.33
CA ARG A 76 -5.33 -0.63 9.47
C ARG A 76 -4.92 -1.37 10.74
N ARG A 77 -4.59 -2.66 10.66
CA ARG A 77 -4.10 -3.45 11.79
C ARG A 77 -2.79 -2.90 12.34
N GLY A 78 -1.82 -2.61 11.47
CA GLY A 78 -0.57 -1.98 11.88
C GLY A 78 -0.80 -0.62 12.55
N TYR A 79 -1.63 0.24 11.95
CA TYR A 79 -2.01 1.53 12.50
C TYR A 79 -2.59 1.41 13.92
N SER A 80 -3.45 0.41 14.17
CA SER A 80 -4.07 0.21 15.47
C SER A 80 -3.07 -0.11 16.58
N VAL A 81 -1.97 -0.79 16.27
CA VAL A 81 -0.88 -1.08 17.25
C VAL A 81 -0.20 0.22 17.69
N ALA A 82 0.07 1.15 16.77
CA ALA A 82 0.63 2.45 17.13
C ALA A 82 -0.33 3.27 18.01
N MET A 83 -1.64 3.19 17.76
CA MET A 83 -2.65 3.87 18.59
C MET A 83 -2.69 3.30 20.02
N GLU A 84 -2.51 2.01 20.19
CA GLU A 84 -2.44 1.37 21.52
C GLU A 84 -1.16 1.75 22.25
N GLU A 85 -0.05 1.75 21.54
CA GLU A 85 1.22 2.21 22.11
C GLU A 85 1.12 3.67 22.56
N SER A 86 0.49 4.54 21.80
CA SER A 86 0.23 5.93 22.18
C SER A 86 -0.53 6.02 23.51
N ARG A 87 -1.60 5.22 23.68
CA ARG A 87 -2.35 5.16 24.94
C ARG A 87 -1.49 4.67 26.10
N SER A 88 -0.63 3.69 25.86
CA SER A 88 0.29 3.20 26.90
C SER A 88 1.32 4.25 27.31
N CYS A 89 1.61 5.24 26.45
CA CYS A 89 2.43 6.40 26.78
C CYS A 89 1.66 7.53 27.49
N GLY A 90 0.37 7.33 27.80
CA GLY A 90 -0.50 8.33 28.44
C GLY A 90 -0.99 9.41 27.48
N VAL A 91 -0.89 9.23 26.17
CA VAL A 91 -1.34 10.19 25.17
C VAL A 91 -2.58 9.67 24.47
N GLN A 92 -3.62 10.50 24.39
CA GLN A 92 -4.82 10.20 23.62
C GLN A 92 -4.47 10.21 22.12
N PRO A 93 -4.68 9.10 21.41
CA PRO A 93 -4.43 9.08 19.98
C PRO A 93 -5.38 10.00 19.21
N PRO A 94 -4.99 10.48 18.02
CA PRO A 94 -5.86 11.30 17.19
C PRO A 94 -7.11 10.53 16.75
N SER A 95 -8.20 11.28 16.57
CA SER A 95 -9.44 10.71 16.04
C SER A 95 -9.25 10.26 14.58
N LEU A 96 -9.71 9.05 14.27
CA LEU A 96 -9.54 8.41 12.97
C LEU A 96 -10.89 8.23 12.28
N GLN A 97 -10.97 8.67 11.02
CA GLN A 97 -12.06 8.32 10.12
C GLN A 97 -11.53 7.48 8.97
N VAL A 98 -12.13 6.31 8.76
CA VAL A 98 -11.84 5.45 7.62
C VAL A 98 -12.79 5.80 6.47
N GLY A 99 -12.22 6.03 5.29
CA GLY A 99 -12.94 6.18 4.03
C GLY A 99 -12.57 5.07 3.06
N TRP A 100 -13.54 4.61 2.26
CA TRP A 100 -13.32 3.58 1.25
C TRP A 100 -13.35 4.20 -0.13
N LEU A 101 -12.42 3.78 -1.00
CA LEU A 101 -12.23 4.37 -2.31
C LEU A 101 -11.86 3.29 -3.33
N PRO A 102 -12.50 3.25 -4.51
CA PRO A 102 -12.04 2.37 -5.58
C PRO A 102 -10.56 2.66 -5.93
N PRO A 103 -9.76 1.65 -6.29
CA PRO A 103 -8.38 1.84 -6.68
C PRO A 103 -8.25 2.86 -7.82
N GLY A 104 -7.33 3.83 -7.65
CA GLY A 104 -7.09 4.90 -8.65
C GLY A 104 -8.15 6.01 -8.70
N ALA A 105 -9.21 5.95 -7.87
CA ALA A 105 -10.25 6.98 -7.86
C ALA A 105 -9.77 8.30 -7.24
N ASP A 106 -10.43 9.39 -7.64
CA ASP A 106 -10.16 10.73 -7.14
C ASP A 106 -10.50 10.85 -5.64
N PRO A 107 -9.57 11.30 -4.80
CA PRO A 107 -9.80 11.48 -3.37
C PRO A 107 -10.76 12.63 -3.03
N GLN A 108 -11.11 13.51 -3.97
CA GLN A 108 -11.99 14.65 -3.74
C GLN A 108 -13.37 14.24 -3.18
N ALA A 109 -13.98 13.21 -3.75
CA ALA A 109 -15.31 12.77 -3.35
C ALA A 109 -15.37 12.34 -1.86
N PRO A 110 -14.50 11.44 -1.36
CA PRO A 110 -14.54 11.05 0.05
C PRO A 110 -13.99 12.12 1.00
N VAL A 111 -13.11 13.01 0.54
CA VAL A 111 -12.56 14.07 1.41
C VAL A 111 -13.51 15.25 1.54
N GLY A 112 -14.31 15.49 0.53
CA GLY A 112 -15.29 16.57 0.51
C GLY A 112 -14.68 17.96 0.19
N ALA A 113 -15.55 18.94 0.03
CA ALA A 113 -15.18 20.30 -0.38
C ALA A 113 -14.51 21.13 0.74
N ALA A 114 -14.64 20.71 2.00
CA ALA A 114 -14.04 21.41 3.14
C ALA A 114 -13.11 20.48 3.92
N PRO A 115 -11.99 20.98 4.45
CA PRO A 115 -11.06 20.15 5.23
C PRO A 115 -11.76 19.71 6.53
N ARG A 116 -12.07 18.42 6.61
CA ARG A 116 -12.63 17.79 7.80
C ARG A 116 -11.58 17.02 8.59
N SER A 117 -10.36 16.96 8.05
CA SER A 117 -9.21 16.28 8.66
C SER A 117 -7.98 17.15 8.53
N HIS A 118 -7.03 16.95 9.41
CA HIS A 118 -5.74 17.64 9.37
C HIS A 118 -4.69 16.85 8.57
N LEU A 119 -4.82 15.53 8.58
CA LEU A 119 -3.90 14.59 7.94
C LEU A 119 -4.69 13.58 7.11
N LEU A 120 -4.22 13.32 5.92
CA LEU A 120 -4.75 12.31 5.01
C LEU A 120 -3.73 11.16 4.85
N VAL A 121 -4.20 9.94 4.89
CA VAL A 121 -3.41 8.75 4.57
C VAL A 121 -3.95 8.18 3.26
N ALA A 122 -3.12 8.17 2.24
CA ALA A 122 -3.48 7.69 0.92
C ALA A 122 -3.49 6.15 0.85
N PRO A 123 -4.39 5.55 0.05
CA PRO A 123 -4.40 4.12 -0.21
C PRO A 123 -3.19 3.71 -1.08
N PRO A 124 -2.86 2.40 -1.16
CA PRO A 124 -1.93 1.91 -2.17
C PRO A 124 -2.42 2.27 -3.59
N ALA A 125 -1.49 2.49 -4.50
CA ALA A 125 -1.76 2.88 -5.90
C ALA A 125 -2.58 4.19 -6.04
N ALA A 126 -2.34 5.17 -5.16
CA ALA A 126 -2.97 6.47 -5.22
C ALA A 126 -2.58 7.27 -6.48
N PRO A 127 -3.51 7.98 -7.13
CA PRO A 127 -3.18 8.89 -8.24
C PRO A 127 -2.51 10.16 -7.69
N LEU A 128 -1.17 10.17 -7.63
CA LEU A 128 -0.37 11.18 -6.92
C LEU A 128 -0.70 12.61 -7.32
N THR A 129 -1.00 12.86 -8.61
CA THR A 129 -1.40 14.19 -9.09
C THR A 129 -2.66 14.71 -8.39
N ALA A 130 -3.68 13.85 -8.24
CA ALA A 130 -4.93 14.22 -7.57
C ALA A 130 -4.69 14.50 -6.07
N TYR A 131 -3.86 13.67 -5.41
CA TYR A 131 -3.50 13.89 -4.01
C TYR A 131 -2.67 15.14 -3.80
N GLY A 132 -1.76 15.48 -4.72
CA GLY A 132 -0.99 16.73 -4.66
C GLY A 132 -1.88 17.94 -4.77
N LEU A 133 -2.79 17.98 -5.75
CA LEU A 133 -3.76 19.06 -5.91
C LEU A 133 -4.66 19.22 -4.67
N LEU A 134 -5.16 18.10 -4.13
CA LEU A 134 -5.97 18.11 -2.92
C LEU A 134 -5.18 18.64 -1.71
N ALA A 135 -3.95 18.18 -1.53
CA ALA A 135 -3.07 18.62 -0.45
C ALA A 135 -2.81 20.12 -0.48
N GLU A 136 -2.56 20.67 -1.67
CA GLU A 136 -2.36 22.10 -1.87
C GLU A 136 -3.63 22.90 -1.59
N GLN A 137 -4.77 22.50 -2.19
CA GLN A 137 -6.05 23.19 -2.06
C GLN A 137 -6.53 23.25 -0.61
N GLN A 138 -6.41 22.15 0.11
CA GLN A 138 -6.90 22.04 1.49
C GLN A 138 -5.81 22.28 2.54
N ARG A 139 -4.59 22.56 2.14
CA ARG A 139 -3.42 22.80 3.01
C ARG A 139 -3.22 21.70 4.04
N LEU A 140 -3.43 20.44 3.65
CA LEU A 140 -3.24 19.26 4.51
C LEU A 140 -2.01 18.48 4.09
N SER A 141 -1.42 17.75 5.03
CA SER A 141 -0.35 16.79 4.71
C SER A 141 -0.95 15.44 4.32
N VAL A 142 -0.30 14.76 3.39
CA VAL A 142 -0.69 13.43 2.92
C VAL A 142 0.45 12.45 3.15
N LEU A 143 0.19 11.39 3.91
CA LEU A 143 1.11 10.27 4.07
C LEU A 143 0.85 9.25 2.95
N LEU A 144 1.93 8.74 2.37
CA LEU A 144 1.93 7.76 1.28
C LEU A 144 2.59 6.44 1.76
N PRO A 145 1.91 5.65 2.62
CA PRO A 145 2.55 4.52 3.31
C PRO A 145 2.90 3.35 2.40
N LEU A 146 2.14 3.12 1.33
CA LEU A 146 2.31 1.96 0.44
C LEU A 146 2.55 2.36 -1.02
N GLN A 147 2.87 3.61 -1.27
CA GLN A 147 3.20 4.09 -2.61
C GLN A 147 4.63 3.70 -2.94
N ARG A 148 4.82 2.82 -3.93
CA ARG A 148 6.12 2.26 -4.29
C ARG A 148 6.41 2.20 -5.80
N GLY A 149 5.39 2.45 -6.64
CA GLY A 149 5.52 2.42 -8.09
C GLY A 149 6.45 3.49 -8.64
N VAL A 150 6.84 3.36 -9.90
CA VAL A 150 7.71 4.30 -10.63
C VAL A 150 7.14 5.73 -10.69
N SER A 151 5.85 5.90 -10.41
CA SER A 151 5.23 7.22 -10.29
C SER A 151 5.84 8.10 -9.19
N LEU A 152 6.52 7.48 -8.19
CA LEU A 152 7.25 8.23 -7.17
C LEU A 152 8.44 9.00 -7.73
N ASP A 153 9.04 8.56 -8.83
CA ASP A 153 10.19 9.25 -9.43
C ASP A 153 9.80 10.64 -9.95
N GLY A 154 8.54 10.80 -10.36
CA GLY A 154 7.98 12.09 -10.78
C GLY A 154 7.40 12.93 -9.65
N LEU A 155 7.40 12.45 -8.40
CA LEU A 155 6.75 13.11 -7.28
C LEU A 155 7.23 14.55 -7.05
N PRO A 156 8.55 14.88 -7.11
CA PRO A 156 9.01 16.24 -6.86
C PRO A 156 8.49 17.29 -7.86
N GLN A 157 8.10 16.86 -9.06
CA GLN A 157 7.58 17.72 -10.13
C GLN A 157 6.08 17.97 -10.02
N LEU A 158 5.38 17.25 -9.15
CA LEU A 158 3.94 17.39 -8.99
C LEU A 158 3.59 18.64 -8.18
N ARG A 159 2.49 19.23 -8.53
CA ARG A 159 1.89 20.34 -7.79
C ARG A 159 1.44 19.85 -6.40
N GLY A 160 1.76 20.60 -5.33
CA GLY A 160 1.47 20.22 -3.95
C GLY A 160 2.33 19.09 -3.39
N SER A 161 3.40 18.71 -4.09
CA SER A 161 4.32 17.64 -3.67
C SER A 161 5.02 17.93 -2.34
N ASP A 162 5.21 19.19 -1.97
CA ASP A 162 5.75 19.65 -0.69
C ASP A 162 4.91 19.20 0.54
N ARG A 163 3.73 18.64 0.29
CA ARG A 163 2.79 18.10 1.30
C ARG A 163 2.59 16.59 1.21
N LEU A 164 3.22 15.93 0.23
CA LEU A 164 3.16 14.49 0.03
C LEU A 164 4.39 13.82 0.68
N TRP A 165 4.15 12.91 1.62
CA TRP A 165 5.18 12.27 2.45
C TRP A 165 5.25 10.76 2.18
N PRO A 166 6.10 10.29 1.25
CA PRO A 166 6.34 8.86 1.05
C PRO A 166 6.98 8.25 2.30
N LEU A 167 6.45 7.12 2.77
CA LEU A 167 6.98 6.43 3.95
C LEU A 167 7.88 5.24 3.60
N MET A 168 7.90 4.84 2.34
CA MET A 168 8.65 3.66 1.88
C MET A 168 9.48 3.97 0.63
N PRO A 169 10.60 3.25 0.42
CA PRO A 169 11.38 3.33 -0.81
C PRO A 169 10.55 2.95 -2.05
N GLY A 170 10.79 3.64 -3.15
CA GLY A 170 10.20 3.29 -4.44
C GLY A 170 10.86 2.07 -5.10
N ARG A 171 10.15 1.42 -6.03
CA ARG A 171 10.65 0.26 -6.77
C ARG A 171 11.85 0.60 -7.68
N SER A 172 11.98 1.84 -8.11
CA SER A 172 13.16 2.30 -8.86
C SER A 172 14.44 2.15 -8.05
N LEU A 173 14.38 2.45 -6.73
CA LEU A 173 15.51 2.25 -5.83
C LEU A 173 15.86 0.76 -5.64
N GLU A 174 14.85 -0.10 -5.66
CA GLU A 174 15.06 -1.57 -5.63
C GLU A 174 15.78 -2.07 -6.89
N ALA A 175 15.39 -1.57 -8.06
CA ALA A 175 16.07 -1.89 -9.32
C ALA A 175 17.55 -1.45 -9.31
N ASP A 176 17.83 -0.24 -8.80
CA ASP A 176 19.21 0.23 -8.60
C ASP A 176 20.01 -0.66 -7.65
N ARG A 177 19.40 -1.06 -6.53
CA ARG A 177 20.06 -1.94 -5.53
C ARG A 177 20.34 -3.34 -6.09
N LEU A 178 19.41 -3.90 -6.88
CA LEU A 178 19.63 -5.18 -7.56
C LEU A 178 20.82 -5.09 -8.51
N ALA A 179 20.89 -4.03 -9.34
CA ALA A 179 22.02 -3.80 -10.24
C ALA A 179 23.35 -3.69 -9.47
N GLN A 180 23.37 -2.91 -8.39
CA GLN A 180 24.56 -2.74 -7.55
C GLN A 180 24.99 -4.04 -6.87
N ALA A 181 24.06 -4.87 -6.40
CA ALA A 181 24.38 -6.15 -5.77
C ALA A 181 25.04 -7.10 -6.77
N LEU A 182 24.46 -7.27 -7.96
CA LEU A 182 25.05 -8.12 -9.01
C LEU A 182 26.47 -7.65 -9.38
N LEU A 183 26.68 -6.35 -9.50
CA LEU A 183 28.01 -5.78 -9.79
C LEU A 183 29.01 -6.01 -8.64
N ALA A 184 28.57 -5.90 -7.39
CA ALA A 184 29.40 -6.14 -6.20
C ALA A 184 29.83 -7.61 -6.12
N ASP A 185 28.97 -8.55 -6.55
CA ASP A 185 29.27 -9.97 -6.65
C ASP A 185 30.10 -10.33 -7.91
N GLY A 186 30.57 -9.31 -8.65
CA GLY A 186 31.41 -9.48 -9.84
C GLY A 186 30.65 -9.89 -11.11
N ILE A 187 29.33 -9.94 -11.06
CA ILE A 187 28.48 -10.28 -12.22
C ILE A 187 28.38 -9.05 -13.11
N LYS A 188 29.03 -9.09 -14.25
CA LYS A 188 29.10 -7.98 -15.23
C LYS A 188 28.29 -8.23 -16.50
N ARG A 189 27.75 -9.42 -16.68
CA ARG A 189 26.96 -9.79 -17.86
C ARG A 189 25.68 -10.47 -17.40
N VAL A 190 24.52 -10.00 -17.85
CA VAL A 190 23.22 -10.55 -17.47
C VAL A 190 22.30 -10.64 -18.68
N MET A 191 21.40 -11.61 -18.68
CA MET A 191 20.18 -11.51 -19.47
C MET A 191 19.08 -10.88 -18.62
N VAL A 192 18.21 -10.10 -19.25
CA VAL A 192 17.10 -9.44 -18.58
C VAL A 192 15.79 -9.83 -19.25
N VAL A 193 14.85 -10.33 -18.47
CA VAL A 193 13.49 -10.62 -18.91
C VAL A 193 12.48 -9.82 -18.10
N ARG A 194 11.45 -9.30 -18.78
CA ARG A 194 10.37 -8.56 -18.13
C ARG A 194 9.00 -8.93 -18.70
N ASP A 195 7.92 -8.67 -17.96
CA ASP A 195 6.61 -8.67 -18.54
C ASP A 195 6.35 -7.41 -19.41
N ARG A 196 5.19 -7.35 -20.08
CA ARG A 196 4.83 -6.25 -20.99
C ARG A 196 4.27 -5.02 -20.33
N SER A 197 4.15 -4.99 -19.00
CA SER A 197 3.61 -3.83 -18.28
C SER A 197 4.52 -2.60 -18.44
N ALA A 198 3.91 -1.42 -18.42
CA ALA A 198 4.64 -0.15 -18.46
C ALA A 198 5.55 0.02 -17.25
N GLU A 199 5.11 -0.47 -16.07
CA GLU A 199 5.91 -0.43 -14.85
C GLU A 199 7.17 -1.31 -14.98
N SER A 200 7.02 -2.56 -15.41
CA SER A 200 8.18 -3.45 -15.61
C SER A 200 9.13 -2.92 -16.67
N LYS A 201 8.62 -2.25 -17.71
CA LYS A 201 9.47 -1.54 -18.67
C LYS A 201 10.29 -0.44 -17.99
N ALA A 202 9.66 0.45 -17.24
CA ALA A 202 10.36 1.57 -16.58
C ALA A 202 11.40 1.07 -15.56
N LEU A 203 11.07 0.03 -14.78
CA LEU A 203 12.02 -0.61 -13.86
C LEU A 203 13.18 -1.27 -14.58
N THR A 204 12.92 -1.88 -15.75
CA THR A 204 13.97 -2.46 -16.59
C THR A 204 14.90 -1.38 -17.12
N ASP A 205 14.35 -0.30 -17.66
CA ASP A 205 15.14 0.83 -18.15
C ASP A 205 16.03 1.39 -17.02
N ARG A 206 15.49 1.51 -15.81
CA ARG A 206 16.24 1.94 -14.62
C ARG A 206 17.35 0.96 -14.22
N PHE A 207 17.04 -0.33 -14.17
CA PHE A 207 18.02 -1.39 -13.89
C PHE A 207 19.16 -1.35 -14.89
N VAL A 208 18.85 -1.34 -16.20
CA VAL A 208 19.83 -1.34 -17.28
C VAL A 208 20.73 -0.12 -17.20
N ALA A 209 20.17 1.07 -16.97
CA ALA A 209 20.95 2.30 -16.79
C ALA A 209 21.90 2.20 -15.60
N SER A 210 21.41 1.74 -14.44
CA SER A 210 22.22 1.56 -13.22
C SER A 210 23.32 0.53 -13.42
N PHE A 211 23.01 -0.60 -14.08
CA PHE A 211 23.93 -1.69 -14.35
C PHE A 211 25.04 -1.26 -15.34
N ALA A 212 24.66 -0.55 -16.42
CA ALA A 212 25.61 -0.01 -17.39
C ALA A 212 26.54 1.04 -16.79
N ASN A 213 26.05 1.91 -15.91
CA ASN A 213 26.87 2.89 -15.18
C ASN A 213 27.96 2.20 -14.34
N GLY A 214 27.69 0.99 -13.83
CA GLY A 214 28.67 0.14 -13.15
C GLY A 214 29.50 -0.75 -14.08
N LYS A 215 29.48 -0.50 -15.39
CA LYS A 215 30.17 -1.27 -16.43
C LYS A 215 29.64 -2.70 -16.60
N GLY A 216 28.36 -2.91 -16.29
CA GLY A 216 27.65 -4.14 -16.61
C GLY A 216 27.07 -4.09 -18.03
N GLU A 217 26.85 -5.26 -18.61
CA GLU A 217 26.36 -5.46 -19.97
C GLU A 217 25.13 -6.37 -19.98
N VAL A 218 24.10 -5.98 -20.72
CA VAL A 218 22.97 -6.86 -21.02
C VAL A 218 23.32 -7.68 -22.28
N ILE A 219 23.25 -9.00 -22.14
CA ILE A 219 23.53 -9.94 -23.24
C ILE A 219 22.25 -10.68 -23.64
N GLY A 220 22.25 -11.29 -24.80
CA GLY A 220 21.14 -12.05 -25.36
C GLY A 220 21.01 -11.83 -26.87
N PRO A 221 19.94 -12.35 -27.50
CA PRO A 221 19.77 -12.32 -28.95
C PRO A 221 19.87 -10.92 -29.59
N THR A 222 19.43 -9.89 -28.87
CA THR A 222 19.46 -8.50 -29.36
C THR A 222 20.30 -7.58 -28.47
N ALA A 223 21.08 -8.14 -27.53
CA ALA A 223 21.77 -7.37 -26.49
C ALA A 223 20.89 -6.35 -25.78
N ALA A 224 19.62 -6.70 -25.61
CA ALA A 224 18.58 -5.86 -24.99
C ALA A 224 17.65 -6.72 -24.11
N PRO A 225 16.89 -6.10 -23.18
CA PRO A 225 15.91 -6.80 -22.36
C PRO A 225 14.82 -7.49 -23.19
N ILE A 226 14.50 -8.73 -22.82
CA ILE A 226 13.48 -9.56 -23.47
C ILE A 226 12.13 -9.28 -22.83
N SER A 227 11.10 -8.99 -23.65
CA SER A 227 9.74 -8.75 -23.18
C SER A 227 8.86 -9.95 -23.47
N LEU A 228 8.36 -10.62 -22.41
CA LEU A 228 7.56 -11.86 -22.53
C LEU A 228 6.21 -11.73 -21.85
N GLN A 229 5.26 -12.56 -22.30
CA GLN A 229 4.07 -12.92 -21.53
C GLN A 229 4.26 -14.33 -20.96
N GLY A 230 3.92 -14.54 -19.69
CA GLY A 230 4.19 -15.81 -19.01
C GLY A 230 3.36 -16.98 -19.52
N ASP A 231 2.26 -16.74 -20.23
CA ASP A 231 1.42 -17.74 -20.90
C ASP A 231 1.93 -18.16 -22.28
N ASP A 232 2.89 -17.42 -22.84
CA ASP A 232 3.55 -17.74 -24.12
C ASP A 232 4.62 -18.82 -23.93
N ARG A 233 4.20 -20.08 -24.04
CA ARG A 233 5.10 -21.25 -23.88
C ARG A 233 6.23 -21.28 -24.89
N ALA A 234 5.98 -20.85 -26.13
CA ALA A 234 7.01 -20.85 -27.16
C ALA A 234 8.12 -19.83 -26.86
N ALA A 235 7.73 -18.63 -26.45
CA ALA A 235 8.68 -17.60 -26.03
C ALA A 235 9.45 -17.99 -24.76
N MET A 236 8.81 -18.69 -23.80
CA MET A 236 9.52 -19.23 -22.64
C MET A 236 10.52 -20.34 -23.01
N ALA A 237 10.16 -21.25 -23.91
CA ALA A 237 11.10 -22.28 -24.42
C ALA A 237 12.28 -21.63 -25.14
N GLN A 238 12.04 -20.58 -25.92
CA GLN A 238 13.11 -19.82 -26.58
C GLN A 238 14.01 -19.13 -25.53
N LEU A 239 13.44 -18.52 -24.46
CA LEU A 239 14.26 -17.94 -23.40
C LEU A 239 15.17 -18.96 -22.73
N VAL A 240 14.68 -20.19 -22.45
CA VAL A 240 15.50 -21.26 -21.89
C VAL A 240 16.64 -21.63 -22.87
N SER A 241 16.34 -21.78 -24.16
CA SER A 241 17.35 -22.04 -25.18
C SER A 241 18.39 -20.92 -25.31
N ASP A 242 17.95 -19.66 -25.21
CA ASP A 242 18.85 -18.51 -25.25
C ASP A 242 19.77 -18.48 -24.01
N VAL A 243 19.24 -18.81 -22.79
CA VAL A 243 20.07 -18.94 -21.59
C VAL A 243 21.13 -20.04 -21.75
N ASP A 244 20.77 -21.19 -22.32
CA ASP A 244 21.72 -22.28 -22.59
C ASP A 244 22.79 -21.86 -23.62
N TRP A 245 22.43 -21.08 -24.62
CA TRP A 245 23.34 -20.62 -25.67
C TRP A 245 24.27 -19.51 -25.17
N TYR A 246 23.72 -18.43 -24.57
CA TYR A 246 24.51 -17.27 -24.14
C TYR A 246 25.21 -17.49 -22.80
N ARG A 247 24.78 -18.46 -22.00
CA ARG A 247 25.33 -18.82 -20.67
C ARG A 247 25.55 -17.59 -19.77
N PRO A 248 24.51 -16.75 -19.55
CA PRO A 248 24.65 -15.62 -18.67
C PRO A 248 24.91 -16.11 -17.23
N PRO A 249 25.80 -15.45 -16.46
CA PRO A 249 25.92 -15.75 -15.02
C PRO A 249 24.63 -15.51 -14.25
N ALA A 250 23.80 -14.54 -14.69
CA ALA A 250 22.52 -14.27 -14.08
C ALA A 250 21.41 -13.95 -15.11
N LEU A 251 20.19 -14.38 -14.81
CA LEU A 251 18.94 -13.96 -15.45
C LEU A 251 18.19 -13.03 -14.49
N VAL A 252 18.06 -11.77 -14.89
CA VAL A 252 17.32 -10.77 -14.13
C VAL A 252 15.86 -10.79 -14.55
N VAL A 253 14.95 -10.98 -13.59
CA VAL A 253 13.50 -11.10 -13.82
C VAL A 253 12.80 -9.88 -13.22
N ILE A 254 12.27 -9.04 -14.09
CA ILE A 254 11.57 -7.80 -13.69
C ILE A 254 10.08 -7.94 -13.96
N THR A 255 9.35 -8.24 -12.91
CA THR A 255 7.90 -8.47 -12.98
C THR A 255 7.25 -8.32 -11.63
N GLN A 256 5.91 -8.36 -11.58
CA GLN A 256 5.17 -8.38 -10.32
C GLN A 256 5.23 -9.78 -9.68
N PRO A 257 5.29 -9.87 -8.33
CA PRO A 257 5.10 -11.13 -7.62
C PRO A 257 3.81 -11.83 -8.04
N GLY A 258 3.86 -13.16 -8.21
CA GLY A 258 2.68 -13.95 -8.60
C GLY A 258 2.17 -13.75 -10.03
N SER A 259 2.85 -12.94 -10.87
CA SER A 259 2.53 -12.79 -12.31
C SER A 259 2.70 -14.09 -13.06
N ASP A 260 2.10 -14.20 -14.24
CA ASP A 260 2.26 -15.39 -15.07
C ASP A 260 3.70 -15.56 -15.55
N LEU A 261 4.44 -14.45 -15.81
CA LEU A 261 5.86 -14.53 -16.10
C LEU A 261 6.65 -15.07 -14.90
N ALA A 262 6.39 -14.61 -13.68
CA ALA A 262 7.05 -15.12 -12.49
C ALA A 262 6.78 -16.61 -12.28
N LYS A 263 5.54 -17.08 -12.49
CA LYS A 263 5.19 -18.50 -12.44
C LYS A 263 5.91 -19.32 -13.51
N ALA A 264 5.93 -18.83 -14.76
CA ALA A 264 6.58 -19.50 -15.88
C ALA A 264 8.10 -19.63 -15.68
N VAL A 265 8.76 -18.56 -15.21
CA VAL A 265 10.19 -18.59 -14.89
C VAL A 265 10.49 -19.58 -13.75
N ARG A 266 9.65 -19.66 -12.72
CA ARG A 266 9.84 -20.65 -11.64
C ARG A 266 9.63 -22.09 -12.10
N ALA A 267 8.72 -22.32 -13.04
CA ALA A 267 8.44 -23.66 -13.56
C ALA A 267 9.44 -24.16 -14.60
N ALA A 268 10.30 -23.30 -15.14
CA ALA A 268 11.26 -23.65 -16.15
C ALA A 268 12.50 -24.37 -15.56
N ASN A 269 13.12 -25.22 -16.35
CA ASN A 269 14.40 -25.85 -16.01
C ASN A 269 15.55 -24.94 -16.40
N TRP A 270 16.31 -24.51 -15.42
CA TRP A 270 17.46 -23.65 -15.59
C TRP A 270 18.78 -24.41 -15.36
N PRO A 271 19.88 -24.01 -16.01
CA PRO A 271 21.20 -24.52 -15.66
C PRO A 271 21.52 -24.29 -14.17
N SER A 272 22.12 -25.27 -13.49
CA SER A 272 22.46 -25.20 -12.08
C SER A 272 23.45 -24.08 -11.72
N THR A 273 24.14 -23.53 -12.69
CA THR A 273 25.10 -22.42 -12.54
C THR A 273 24.46 -21.04 -12.73
N LEU A 274 23.18 -20.99 -13.10
CA LEU A 274 22.46 -19.74 -13.32
C LEU A 274 22.00 -19.14 -11.99
N LEU A 275 22.28 -17.86 -11.79
CA LEU A 275 21.65 -17.08 -10.72
C LEU A 275 20.34 -16.45 -11.24
N LEU A 276 19.21 -16.71 -10.58
CA LEU A 276 17.97 -15.96 -10.81
C LEU A 276 17.92 -14.73 -9.91
N ALA A 277 17.88 -13.54 -10.52
CA ALA A 277 17.84 -12.26 -9.82
C ALA A 277 16.47 -11.59 -10.01
N TRP A 278 15.68 -11.52 -8.94
CA TRP A 278 14.31 -11.01 -8.96
C TRP A 278 14.22 -9.55 -8.54
N SER A 279 13.48 -8.74 -9.29
CA SER A 279 13.10 -7.37 -8.86
C SER A 279 12.03 -7.34 -7.77
N ALA A 280 11.77 -8.47 -7.13
CA ALA A 280 10.78 -8.70 -6.09
C ALA A 280 11.36 -9.69 -5.07
N PRO A 281 10.73 -9.88 -3.90
CA PRO A 281 11.15 -10.90 -2.95
C PRO A 281 11.13 -12.31 -3.58
N VAL A 282 12.08 -13.14 -3.16
CA VAL A 282 12.04 -14.57 -3.48
C VAL A 282 10.86 -15.20 -2.72
N GLU A 283 9.86 -15.69 -3.45
CA GLU A 283 8.66 -16.26 -2.83
C GLU A 283 8.82 -17.73 -2.46
N GLN A 284 9.57 -18.48 -3.28
CA GLN A 284 9.77 -19.92 -3.09
C GLN A 284 11.20 -20.30 -3.47
N PRO A 285 11.87 -21.13 -2.69
CA PRO A 285 13.18 -21.64 -3.03
C PRO A 285 13.09 -22.56 -4.28
N LEU A 286 14.07 -22.44 -5.17
CA LEU A 286 14.28 -23.34 -6.30
C LEU A 286 15.57 -24.12 -6.11
N ALA A 287 15.80 -25.12 -6.97
CA ALA A 287 17.04 -25.89 -6.94
C ALA A 287 18.29 -25.12 -7.40
N ILE A 288 18.11 -23.89 -7.87
CA ILE A 288 19.19 -22.98 -8.32
C ILE A 288 19.28 -21.78 -7.38
N GLU A 289 20.40 -21.10 -7.42
CA GLU A 289 20.63 -19.90 -6.62
C GLU A 289 19.69 -18.76 -7.04
N GLN A 290 19.14 -18.07 -6.04
CA GLN A 290 18.26 -16.95 -6.26
C GLN A 290 18.62 -15.79 -5.34
N ILE A 291 18.51 -14.59 -5.87
CA ILE A 291 18.48 -13.35 -5.07
C ILE A 291 17.21 -12.56 -5.39
N GLY A 292 16.71 -11.80 -4.44
CA GLY A 292 15.55 -10.94 -4.65
C GLY A 292 15.60 -9.72 -3.76
N VAL A 293 14.94 -8.67 -4.20
CA VAL A 293 14.86 -7.43 -3.42
C VAL A 293 13.71 -7.53 -2.44
N ASN A 294 14.01 -7.47 -1.15
CA ASN A 294 12.99 -7.45 -0.10
C ASN A 294 12.64 -6.01 0.26
N PRO A 295 11.39 -5.57 0.02
CA PRO A 295 10.94 -4.21 0.37
C PRO A 295 10.84 -3.98 1.88
N LEU A 296 10.84 -5.04 2.68
CA LEU A 296 10.78 -4.94 4.13
C LEU A 296 12.17 -4.61 4.69
N SER A 297 12.47 -3.33 4.77
CA SER A 297 13.62 -2.84 5.54
C SER A 297 13.20 -2.71 7.01
N ARG A 298 13.76 -3.55 7.88
CA ARG A 298 13.46 -3.53 9.31
C ARG A 298 14.12 -2.31 9.96
N GLY A 299 13.31 -1.35 10.38
CA GLY A 299 13.75 -0.17 11.12
C GLY A 299 14.06 -0.48 12.58
N PRO A 300 14.56 0.52 13.33
CA PRO A 300 14.95 0.34 14.73
C PRO A 300 13.77 -0.01 15.66
N GLY A 301 12.52 0.28 15.26
CA GLY A 301 11.30 -0.09 15.99
C GLY A 301 10.73 -1.47 15.65
N TRP A 302 11.33 -2.20 14.68
CA TRP A 302 10.77 -3.45 14.16
C TRP A 302 10.47 -4.48 15.23
N ASN A 303 11.44 -4.78 16.10
CA ASN A 303 11.27 -5.88 17.06
C ASN A 303 10.14 -5.60 18.07
N SER A 304 10.05 -4.37 18.57
CA SER A 304 8.99 -3.95 19.48
C SER A 304 7.62 -4.00 18.80
N PHE A 305 7.53 -3.49 17.57
CA PHE A 305 6.30 -3.54 16.79
C PHE A 305 5.88 -4.98 16.48
N ALA A 306 6.79 -5.81 15.97
CA ALA A 306 6.48 -7.18 15.57
C ALA A 306 5.96 -8.02 16.74
N GLN A 307 6.60 -7.91 17.92
CA GLN A 307 6.14 -8.58 19.12
C GLN A 307 4.72 -8.16 19.53
N ARG A 308 4.43 -6.86 19.58
CA ARG A 308 3.08 -6.34 19.94
C ARG A 308 2.04 -6.73 18.91
N PHE A 309 2.40 -6.68 17.63
CA PHE A 309 1.51 -7.07 16.55
C PHE A 309 1.15 -8.56 16.62
N GLU A 310 2.15 -9.44 16.79
CA GLU A 310 1.95 -10.88 16.89
C GLU A 310 1.12 -11.26 18.13
N GLN A 311 1.37 -10.59 19.27
CA GLN A 311 0.55 -10.77 20.48
C GLN A 311 -0.91 -10.39 20.26
N ARG A 312 -1.18 -9.37 19.49
CA ARG A 312 -2.55 -8.89 19.23
C ARG A 312 -3.28 -9.67 18.16
N TRP A 313 -2.60 -9.99 17.06
CA TRP A 313 -3.22 -10.51 15.84
C TRP A 313 -2.92 -11.99 15.57
N GLY A 314 -1.99 -12.60 16.30
CA GLY A 314 -1.66 -14.03 16.22
C GLY A 314 -0.84 -14.44 15.00
N TYR A 315 -0.30 -13.48 14.24
CA TYR A 315 0.58 -13.74 13.09
C TYR A 315 1.69 -12.70 12.99
N LYS A 316 2.77 -13.04 12.27
CA LYS A 316 3.92 -12.13 12.08
C LYS A 316 3.58 -11.03 11.09
N PRO A 317 3.86 -9.75 11.42
CA PRO A 317 3.59 -8.65 10.51
C PRO A 317 4.51 -8.68 9.29
N GLY A 318 4.00 -8.18 8.16
CA GLY A 318 4.73 -7.93 6.93
C GLY A 318 4.99 -6.45 6.68
N VAL A 319 5.29 -6.16 5.42
CA VAL A 319 5.57 -4.79 4.93
C VAL A 319 4.36 -3.87 5.06
N VAL A 320 3.16 -4.40 4.87
CA VAL A 320 1.92 -3.60 4.89
C VAL A 320 1.57 -3.18 6.32
N GLU A 321 1.64 -4.11 7.25
CA GLU A 321 1.36 -3.87 8.66
C GLU A 321 2.39 -2.92 9.27
N SER A 322 3.67 -3.06 8.90
CA SER A 322 4.72 -2.15 9.38
C SER A 322 4.55 -0.74 8.84
N ALA A 323 4.17 -0.58 7.57
CA ALA A 323 3.84 0.73 7.02
C ALA A 323 2.62 1.37 7.71
N GLY A 324 1.63 0.54 8.09
CA GLY A 324 0.49 0.96 8.89
C GLY A 324 0.89 1.47 10.28
N TYR A 325 1.76 0.74 10.95
CA TYR A 325 2.30 1.15 12.25
C TYR A 325 3.06 2.48 12.16
N ASP A 326 3.95 2.63 11.16
CA ASP A 326 4.71 3.86 10.95
C ASP A 326 3.79 5.05 10.63
N THR A 327 2.71 4.81 9.87
CA THR A 327 1.66 5.81 9.63
C THR A 327 0.99 6.24 10.93
N GLY A 328 0.72 5.30 11.83
CA GLY A 328 0.17 5.57 13.15
C GLY A 328 1.11 6.39 14.03
N LEU A 329 2.42 6.07 14.04
CA LEU A 329 3.44 6.85 14.75
C LEU A 329 3.44 8.31 14.27
N MET A 330 3.48 8.53 12.94
CA MET A 330 3.47 9.86 12.36
C MET A 330 2.19 10.62 12.71
N SER A 331 1.04 9.96 12.65
CA SER A 331 -0.26 10.56 13.01
C SER A 331 -0.32 10.98 14.47
N THR A 332 0.17 10.13 15.38
CA THR A 332 0.20 10.42 16.82
C THR A 332 1.12 11.59 17.14
N LEU A 333 2.32 11.62 16.59
CA LEU A 333 3.26 12.71 16.81
C LEU A 333 2.77 14.03 16.18
N ALA A 334 2.06 13.96 15.05
CA ALA A 334 1.43 15.13 14.43
C ALA A 334 0.31 15.74 15.28
N SER A 335 -0.39 14.93 16.07
CA SER A 335 -1.47 15.41 16.95
C SER A 335 -0.98 16.19 18.17
N VAL A 336 0.32 16.07 18.53
CA VAL A 336 0.91 16.78 19.66
C VAL A 336 1.11 18.26 19.31
N GLN A 337 0.51 19.13 20.10
CA GLN A 337 0.75 20.59 20.04
C GLN A 337 1.96 20.96 20.87
N ALA A 338 2.79 21.87 20.37
CA ALA A 338 3.94 22.39 21.07
C ALA A 338 4.01 23.91 20.90
N GLY A 339 4.07 24.63 22.00
CA GLY A 339 4.14 26.10 21.97
C GLY A 339 3.01 26.76 21.19
N GLY A 340 1.79 26.18 21.23
CA GLY A 340 0.63 26.67 20.48
C GLY A 340 0.66 26.38 18.97
N ARG A 341 1.68 25.70 18.46
CA ARG A 341 1.78 25.32 17.05
C ARG A 341 1.22 23.92 16.78
N SER A 342 0.46 23.81 15.72
CA SER A 342 0.00 22.52 15.21
C SER A 342 1.16 21.68 14.68
N GLY A 343 1.09 20.36 14.85
CA GLY A 343 2.07 19.43 14.28
C GLY A 343 1.66 18.80 12.96
N TRP A 344 0.49 19.15 12.44
CA TRP A 344 -0.08 18.49 11.27
C TRP A 344 0.63 18.80 9.95
N ASP A 345 1.48 19.82 9.92
CA ASP A 345 2.36 20.16 8.79
C ASP A 345 3.62 19.28 8.71
N LEU A 346 3.85 18.43 9.72
CA LEU A 346 4.99 17.52 9.86
C LEU A 346 6.37 18.20 9.92
N GLN A 347 6.42 19.52 10.11
CA GLN A 347 7.69 20.30 10.20
C GLN A 347 8.50 19.99 11.46
N TRP A 348 7.92 19.32 12.44
CA TRP A 348 8.58 18.81 13.63
C TRP A 348 9.47 17.59 13.36
N PHE A 349 9.27 16.90 12.22
CA PHE A 349 10.09 15.75 11.86
C PHE A 349 11.51 16.18 11.48
N SER A 350 12.50 15.39 11.86
CA SER A 350 13.90 15.58 11.43
C SER A 350 14.60 14.25 11.22
N ALA A 351 14.97 13.96 9.98
CA ALA A 351 15.74 12.76 9.63
C ALA A 351 17.11 12.69 10.36
N ASN A 352 17.69 13.84 10.72
CA ASN A 352 18.97 13.92 11.42
C ASN A 352 18.86 13.69 12.94
N ALA A 353 17.64 13.69 13.51
CA ALA A 353 17.47 13.41 14.92
C ALA A 353 17.73 11.92 15.22
N LYS A 354 18.26 11.62 16.41
CA LYS A 354 18.42 10.25 16.87
C LYS A 354 17.03 9.57 16.96
N PRO A 355 16.85 8.36 16.42
CA PRO A 355 15.59 7.63 16.54
C PRO A 355 15.20 7.41 18.01
N GLN A 356 13.96 7.73 18.37
CA GLN A 356 13.43 7.64 19.72
C GLN A 356 12.22 6.69 19.80
N PRO A 357 12.11 5.89 20.88
CA PRO A 357 10.85 5.20 21.17
C PRO A 357 9.68 6.17 21.24
N LEU A 358 8.46 5.72 20.92
CA LEU A 358 7.30 6.60 20.80
C LEU A 358 7.06 7.47 22.05
N CYS A 359 7.09 6.89 23.25
CA CYS A 359 6.84 7.66 24.48
C CYS A 359 7.89 8.78 24.69
N THR A 360 9.15 8.53 24.35
CA THR A 360 10.20 9.54 24.40
C THR A 360 9.99 10.61 23.32
N ALA A 361 9.68 10.19 22.10
CA ALA A 361 9.42 11.10 20.99
C ALA A 361 8.23 12.03 21.29
N LEU A 362 7.18 11.52 21.93
CA LEU A 362 6.00 12.31 22.33
C LEU A 362 6.35 13.39 23.37
N LYS A 363 7.19 13.06 24.38
CA LYS A 363 7.65 14.02 25.39
C LYS A 363 8.48 15.13 24.73
N LEU A 364 9.50 14.75 23.95
CA LEU A 364 10.35 15.70 23.25
C LEU A 364 9.54 16.60 22.30
N ARG A 365 8.54 16.00 21.62
CA ARG A 365 7.65 16.76 20.74
C ARG A 365 6.80 17.77 21.50
N ALA A 366 6.28 17.43 22.68
CA ALA A 366 5.52 18.35 23.54
C ALA A 366 6.38 19.52 24.03
N GLU A 367 7.69 19.29 24.21
CA GLU A 367 8.69 20.31 24.54
C GLU A 367 9.10 21.18 23.34
N GLY A 368 8.58 20.90 22.15
CA GLY A 368 8.85 21.64 20.91
C GLY A 368 10.07 21.17 20.13
N ALA A 369 10.69 20.07 20.55
CA ALA A 369 11.86 19.52 19.84
C ALA A 369 11.46 18.89 18.49
N LYS A 370 12.39 18.91 17.55
CA LYS A 370 12.31 18.08 16.35
C LYS A 370 12.70 16.65 16.68
N VAL A 371 11.92 15.69 16.20
CA VAL A 371 12.08 14.27 16.56
C VAL A 371 12.06 13.36 15.34
N ARG A 372 12.62 12.16 15.51
CA ARG A 372 12.50 11.02 14.61
C ARG A 372 12.05 9.81 15.43
N PRO A 373 10.87 9.24 15.19
CA PRO A 373 10.45 8.03 15.90
C PRO A 373 11.23 6.80 15.41
N GLN A 374 11.30 5.76 16.24
CA GLN A 374 11.78 4.45 15.85
C GLN A 374 10.74 3.77 14.97
N ALA A 375 10.94 3.83 13.66
CA ALA A 375 10.04 3.20 12.69
C ALA A 375 10.19 1.68 12.64
N ALA A 376 9.15 0.98 12.20
CA ALA A 376 9.17 -0.45 11.96
C ALA A 376 9.65 -0.81 10.55
N SER A 377 9.25 -0.05 9.53
CA SER A 377 9.49 -0.39 8.12
C SER A 377 10.73 0.27 7.51
N SER A 378 11.33 1.26 8.16
CA SER A 378 12.43 2.00 7.58
C SER A 378 13.25 2.74 8.63
N GLN A 379 14.32 3.42 8.18
CA GLN A 379 15.10 4.32 9.03
C GLN A 379 14.43 5.69 9.21
N PHE A 380 13.31 5.95 8.55
CA PHE A 380 12.65 7.24 8.52
C PHE A 380 13.61 8.41 8.24
N ASP A 381 14.08 8.51 7.02
CA ASP A 381 14.74 9.69 6.45
C ASP A 381 13.74 10.47 5.60
N LEU A 382 12.57 10.73 6.16
CA LEU A 382 11.42 11.30 5.45
C LEU A 382 11.67 12.74 5.03
N SER A 383 11.25 13.05 3.83
CA SER A 383 11.15 14.40 3.30
C SER A 383 9.92 14.51 2.41
N PRO A 384 9.24 15.66 2.36
CA PRO A 384 8.15 15.83 1.41
C PRO A 384 8.67 15.69 -0.02
N ALA A 385 7.87 15.08 -0.87
CA ALA A 385 8.16 14.81 -2.28
C ALA A 385 9.36 13.89 -2.57
N VAL A 386 10.04 13.34 -1.57
CA VAL A 386 11.21 12.48 -1.77
C VAL A 386 10.98 11.14 -1.08
N PRO A 387 10.99 10.00 -1.81
CA PRO A 387 10.94 8.69 -1.19
C PRO A 387 12.15 8.46 -0.26
N PRO A 388 11.98 7.71 0.84
CA PRO A 388 13.07 7.36 1.73
C PRO A 388 14.21 6.63 1.01
N SER A 389 15.44 6.89 1.43
CA SER A 389 16.65 6.24 0.92
C SER A 389 17.03 4.95 1.66
N ALA A 390 16.11 4.37 2.42
CA ALA A 390 16.36 3.20 3.25
C ALA A 390 17.09 2.08 2.49
N GLN A 391 18.03 1.42 3.18
CA GLN A 391 18.79 0.32 2.59
C GLN A 391 17.87 -0.88 2.38
N LEU A 392 17.74 -1.33 1.14
CA LEU A 392 17.02 -2.54 0.80
C LEU A 392 17.89 -3.76 1.11
N GLN A 393 17.28 -4.75 1.75
CA GLN A 393 17.96 -6.02 2.00
C GLN A 393 17.71 -6.97 0.83
N LEU A 394 18.77 -7.59 0.32
CA LEU A 394 18.64 -8.70 -0.62
C LEU A 394 18.37 -9.97 0.16
N SER A 395 17.47 -10.81 -0.33
CA SER A 395 17.18 -12.12 0.23
C SER A 395 17.67 -13.21 -0.74
N SER A 396 18.37 -14.20 -0.22
CA SER A 396 18.67 -15.45 -0.94
C SER A 396 17.57 -16.46 -0.68
N GLY A 397 17.21 -17.26 -1.66
CA GLY A 397 16.28 -18.38 -1.55
C GLY A 397 16.90 -19.59 -0.88
#